data_7de09a9e01be146401e90e922f1f8c1c
#
_entry.id   7de09a9e01be146401e90e922f1f8c1c
#
_cell.length_a   1.000
_cell.length_b   1.000
_cell.length_c   1.000
_cell.angle_alpha   90.00
_cell.angle_beta   90.00
_cell.angle_gamma   90.00
#
_symmetry.space_group_name_H-M   'P 1'
#
loop_
_entity.id
_entity.type
_entity.pdbx_description
1 polymer ?
#
loop_
_entity_poly.entity_id
_entity_poly.type
_entity_poly.pdbx_seq_one_letter_code
_entity_poly.pdbx_strand_id
1 'polypeptide(L)'
;MQKVNKQAPDTYEQWIDSDRIIIPCLKGTPIVKNWQDPSFKISKEEWKNKYTHCAIGLRLDEDIDFDIDNELAKRFIEKYAKSDGAISGRPSNPSSHYWWKGKLDFKKFTLPKEFKNYYEKFPHGATLCEIRSGSSQYTIVPKSKHSKADELVEWEKYEGVNEYPGDLNLDLRKVALSTALCILYASQGQRDSYCTAVAGVLLKHTKWSEEEVNEFVYNLALVSDDNEAEDRAEKGTTGKDAQKNFGIPKLAEIIGCTPKIISELFSWVGVGYEVIQNAAVIGEILEYGQDRYLVQVNAIVEGKPKKIEIIVNGPTLMKQIPFYDEVMKQAAVWVPKMKPADFDKVMKMKFEARSTSDEYVEEAAEDMVFIKHFGQYISKKGAHSDTNSLLIYKRPYFSMEKKYIEFNLNDFEDYLEERRIRMARVDLVLKVQKVLKAAKIKGKINNKSCVRWRIPKYEVPKEDLIIEGEAIEMKEKTDDQT
;
A
#
# COMPACT_ATOMS: atom_id res chain seq x y z
N MET A 1 -28.60 -17.17 -30.71
CA MET A 1 -27.75 -18.13 -29.98
C MET A 1 -28.66 -19.05 -29.17
N GLN A 2 -28.69 -20.35 -29.45
CA GLN A 2 -29.42 -21.32 -28.65
C GLN A 2 -28.78 -21.36 -27.24
N LYS A 3 -29.56 -21.07 -26.19
CA LYS A 3 -29.15 -21.35 -24.81
C LYS A 3 -28.92 -22.86 -24.71
N VAL A 4 -27.68 -23.29 -24.69
CA VAL A 4 -27.31 -24.64 -24.29
C VAL A 4 -27.71 -24.75 -22.82
N ASN A 5 -28.78 -25.49 -22.53
CA ASN A 5 -29.14 -25.79 -21.15
C ASN A 5 -28.00 -26.63 -20.56
N LYS A 6 -27.07 -26.00 -19.86
CA LYS A 6 -25.97 -26.69 -19.19
C LYS A 6 -26.57 -27.43 -18.01
N GLN A 7 -26.58 -28.74 -18.09
CA GLN A 7 -27.02 -29.58 -16.97
C GLN A 7 -26.07 -29.34 -15.79
N ALA A 8 -26.62 -29.09 -14.62
CA ALA A 8 -25.86 -28.94 -13.40
C ALA A 8 -25.10 -30.24 -13.08
N PRO A 9 -23.79 -30.17 -12.76
CA PRO A 9 -23.07 -31.36 -12.35
C PRO A 9 -23.54 -31.82 -10.97
N ASP A 10 -24.02 -33.07 -10.94
CA ASP A 10 -24.64 -33.71 -9.75
C ASP A 10 -23.83 -34.91 -9.24
N THR A 11 -22.89 -35.41 -10.04
CA THR A 11 -22.10 -36.61 -9.72
C THR A 11 -20.62 -36.35 -9.87
N TYR A 12 -19.79 -37.19 -9.22
CA TYR A 12 -18.34 -37.05 -9.35
C TYR A 12 -17.86 -37.27 -10.79
N GLU A 13 -18.55 -38.14 -11.56
CA GLU A 13 -18.23 -38.38 -12.95
C GLU A 13 -18.38 -37.10 -13.79
N GLN A 14 -19.47 -36.37 -13.58
CA GLN A 14 -19.74 -35.13 -14.31
C GLN A 14 -18.72 -34.05 -13.96
N TRP A 15 -18.29 -33.96 -12.70
CA TRP A 15 -17.23 -33.02 -12.29
C TRP A 15 -15.89 -33.38 -12.94
N ILE A 16 -15.52 -34.69 -12.96
CA ILE A 16 -14.28 -35.13 -13.63
C ILE A 16 -14.37 -34.88 -15.14
N ASP A 17 -15.53 -35.18 -15.77
CA ASP A 17 -15.74 -34.95 -17.21
C ASP A 17 -15.68 -33.46 -17.61
N SER A 18 -15.88 -32.56 -16.67
CA SER A 18 -15.74 -31.11 -16.89
C SER A 18 -14.33 -30.59 -16.71
N ASP A 19 -13.32 -31.47 -16.68
CA ASP A 19 -11.91 -31.14 -16.40
C ASP A 19 -11.66 -30.43 -15.06
N ARG A 20 -12.60 -30.54 -14.13
CA ARG A 20 -12.45 -29.99 -12.78
C ARG A 20 -11.71 -30.96 -11.88
N ILE A 21 -10.95 -30.40 -10.94
CA ILE A 21 -10.20 -31.18 -9.96
C ILE A 21 -11.05 -31.37 -8.72
N ILE A 22 -11.48 -32.60 -8.51
CA ILE A 22 -12.27 -33.00 -7.34
C ILE A 22 -11.39 -33.59 -6.24
N ILE A 23 -11.81 -33.36 -5.00
CA ILE A 23 -11.08 -33.74 -3.78
C ILE A 23 -12.04 -34.52 -2.85
N PRO A 24 -11.69 -35.72 -2.42
CA PRO A 24 -12.52 -36.44 -1.44
C PRO A 24 -12.39 -35.78 -0.07
N CYS A 25 -13.53 -35.40 0.50
CA CYS A 25 -13.61 -34.73 1.78
C CYS A 25 -14.43 -35.53 2.79
N LEU A 26 -13.91 -35.62 4.01
CA LEU A 26 -14.67 -36.13 5.16
C LEU A 26 -14.78 -35.02 6.21
N LYS A 27 -15.97 -34.87 6.76
CA LYS A 27 -16.24 -33.80 7.74
C LYS A 27 -15.78 -32.43 7.26
N GLY A 28 -15.92 -32.15 5.96
CA GLY A 28 -15.56 -30.88 5.34
C GLY A 28 -14.06 -30.68 5.14
N THR A 29 -13.21 -31.70 5.34
CA THR A 29 -11.75 -31.60 5.22
C THR A 29 -11.25 -32.58 4.16
N PRO A 30 -10.33 -32.22 3.26
CA PRO A 30 -9.67 -33.11 2.34
C PRO A 30 -8.96 -34.25 3.07
N ILE A 31 -9.16 -35.49 2.61
CA ILE A 31 -8.51 -36.66 3.19
C ILE A 31 -7.31 -37.14 2.41
N VAL A 32 -7.04 -36.53 1.27
CA VAL A 32 -5.86 -36.81 0.43
C VAL A 32 -4.80 -35.75 0.63
N LYS A 33 -3.54 -36.20 0.66
CA LYS A 33 -2.39 -35.29 0.74
C LYS A 33 -2.10 -34.68 -0.63
N ASN A 34 -1.43 -33.55 -0.62
CA ASN A 34 -0.96 -32.85 -1.83
C ASN A 34 -2.06 -32.52 -2.85
N TRP A 35 -3.32 -32.40 -2.42
CA TRP A 35 -4.44 -32.03 -3.29
C TRP A 35 -4.25 -30.65 -3.95
N GLN A 36 -3.37 -29.81 -3.38
CA GLN A 36 -3.00 -28.50 -3.92
C GLN A 36 -1.99 -28.56 -5.07
N ASP A 37 -1.35 -29.71 -5.27
CA ASP A 37 -0.38 -29.91 -6.34
C ASP A 37 -1.05 -29.75 -7.70
N PRO A 38 -0.49 -28.98 -8.64
CA PRO A 38 -1.04 -28.82 -9.99
C PRO A 38 -1.24 -30.14 -10.74
N SER A 39 -0.42 -31.15 -10.46
CA SER A 39 -0.52 -32.48 -11.09
C SER A 39 -1.56 -33.40 -10.44
N PHE A 40 -2.16 -32.99 -9.31
CA PHE A 40 -3.11 -33.82 -8.58
C PHE A 40 -4.37 -34.05 -9.42
N LYS A 41 -4.72 -35.30 -9.62
CA LYS A 41 -5.95 -35.74 -10.27
C LYS A 41 -6.41 -37.07 -9.65
N ILE A 42 -7.72 -37.28 -9.58
CA ILE A 42 -8.32 -38.51 -9.19
C ILE A 42 -9.14 -39.04 -10.37
N SER A 43 -8.92 -40.30 -10.76
CA SER A 43 -9.68 -40.91 -11.84
C SER A 43 -11.08 -41.32 -11.35
N LYS A 44 -12.02 -41.49 -12.28
CA LYS A 44 -13.38 -42.05 -11.98
C LYS A 44 -13.31 -43.40 -11.29
N GLU A 45 -12.42 -44.25 -11.76
CA GLU A 45 -12.22 -45.57 -11.19
C GLU A 45 -11.67 -45.50 -9.76
N GLU A 46 -10.68 -44.65 -9.51
CA GLU A 46 -10.14 -44.44 -8.17
C GLU A 46 -11.23 -43.89 -7.23
N TRP A 47 -12.00 -42.90 -7.68
CA TRP A 47 -13.11 -42.36 -6.88
C TRP A 47 -14.13 -43.44 -6.53
N LYS A 48 -14.59 -44.19 -7.53
CA LYS A 48 -15.54 -45.26 -7.38
C LYS A 48 -15.08 -46.32 -6.37
N ASN A 49 -13.80 -46.67 -6.40
CA ASN A 49 -13.28 -47.73 -5.55
C ASN A 49 -12.96 -47.29 -4.12
N LYS A 50 -12.63 -46.01 -3.90
CA LYS A 50 -12.08 -45.54 -2.62
C LYS A 50 -12.93 -44.45 -1.94
N TYR A 51 -13.63 -43.59 -2.68
CA TYR A 51 -14.14 -42.32 -2.16
C TYR A 51 -15.64 -42.09 -2.30
N THR A 52 -16.41 -43.09 -2.67
CA THR A 52 -17.89 -43.00 -2.84
C THR A 52 -18.63 -42.56 -1.58
N HIS A 53 -18.02 -42.73 -0.41
CA HIS A 53 -18.54 -42.30 0.89
C HIS A 53 -18.13 -40.86 1.27
N CYS A 54 -17.32 -40.24 0.46
CA CYS A 54 -16.83 -38.89 0.71
C CYS A 54 -17.73 -37.83 0.07
N ALA A 55 -17.74 -36.65 0.67
CA ALA A 55 -18.24 -35.47 0.01
C ALA A 55 -17.26 -35.01 -1.09
N ILE A 56 -17.80 -34.44 -2.14
CA ILE A 56 -16.99 -33.88 -3.25
C ILE A 56 -16.60 -32.47 -2.91
N GLY A 57 -15.30 -32.27 -2.68
CA GLY A 57 -14.68 -30.92 -2.70
C GLY A 57 -14.25 -30.58 -4.12
N LEU A 58 -14.47 -29.36 -4.55
CA LEU A 58 -13.98 -28.84 -5.82
C LEU A 58 -12.81 -27.88 -5.57
N ARG A 59 -11.66 -28.13 -6.20
CA ARG A 59 -10.54 -27.20 -6.18
C ARG A 59 -10.85 -26.01 -7.09
N LEU A 60 -10.58 -24.79 -6.61
CA LEU A 60 -11.05 -23.56 -7.25
C LEU A 60 -9.99 -22.94 -8.19
N ASP A 61 -9.39 -23.77 -9.06
CA ASP A 61 -8.31 -23.31 -9.97
C ASP A 61 -8.73 -22.19 -10.92
N GLU A 62 -9.96 -22.28 -11.44
CA GLU A 62 -10.53 -21.35 -12.42
C GLU A 62 -11.90 -20.82 -12.00
N ASP A 63 -12.31 -21.13 -10.80
CA ASP A 63 -13.59 -20.74 -10.25
C ASP A 63 -13.41 -19.87 -9.01
N ILE A 64 -14.37 -19.00 -8.82
CA ILE A 64 -14.51 -18.16 -7.65
C ILE A 64 -15.76 -18.62 -6.93
N ASP A 65 -15.63 -18.98 -5.65
CA ASP A 65 -16.72 -19.22 -4.73
C ASP A 65 -16.75 -18.09 -3.69
N PHE A 66 -17.83 -17.33 -3.68
CA PHE A 66 -18.08 -16.37 -2.62
C PHE A 66 -18.96 -17.01 -1.56
N ASP A 67 -18.34 -17.40 -0.46
CA ASP A 67 -18.98 -18.06 0.67
C ASP A 67 -19.52 -17.03 1.65
N ILE A 68 -20.82 -17.05 1.87
CA ILE A 68 -21.55 -16.11 2.69
C ILE A 68 -21.92 -16.73 4.03
N ASP A 69 -21.32 -16.24 5.09
CA ASP A 69 -21.56 -16.67 6.46
C ASP A 69 -22.59 -15.79 7.22
N ASN A 70 -22.95 -14.63 6.67
CA ASN A 70 -23.85 -13.67 7.30
C ASN A 70 -25.06 -13.35 6.42
N GLU A 71 -26.27 -13.46 6.97
CA GLU A 71 -27.53 -13.21 6.23
C GLU A 71 -27.63 -11.80 5.62
N LEU A 72 -27.05 -10.79 6.26
CA LEU A 72 -27.04 -9.43 5.68
C LEU A 72 -26.21 -9.37 4.39
N ALA A 73 -25.15 -10.17 4.28
CA ALA A 73 -24.36 -10.22 3.07
C ALA A 73 -25.15 -10.74 1.87
N LYS A 74 -26.13 -11.64 2.11
CA LYS A 74 -27.05 -12.14 1.06
C LYS A 74 -27.94 -11.02 0.51
N ARG A 75 -28.34 -10.07 1.37
CA ARG A 75 -29.12 -8.89 0.92
C ARG A 75 -28.28 -7.94 0.07
N PHE A 76 -26.97 -7.83 0.37
CA PHE A 76 -26.06 -6.95 -0.38
C PHE A 76 -25.54 -7.55 -1.67
N ILE A 77 -25.36 -8.88 -1.75
CA ILE A 77 -24.88 -9.48 -2.99
C ILE A 77 -25.86 -9.28 -4.15
N GLU A 78 -27.17 -9.30 -3.87
CA GLU A 78 -28.21 -8.99 -4.84
C GLU A 78 -28.14 -7.53 -5.36
N LYS A 79 -27.47 -6.65 -4.63
CA LYS A 79 -27.30 -5.24 -5.01
C LYS A 79 -26.05 -4.99 -5.84
N TYR A 80 -24.94 -5.67 -5.48
CA TYR A 80 -23.62 -5.34 -6.06
C TYR A 80 -23.08 -6.40 -7.00
N ALA A 81 -23.33 -7.68 -6.73
CA ALA A 81 -22.71 -8.78 -7.46
C ALA A 81 -23.70 -9.89 -7.80
N LYS A 82 -24.84 -9.51 -8.38
CA LYS A 82 -25.87 -10.46 -8.75
C LYS A 82 -25.34 -11.55 -9.68
N SER A 83 -25.50 -12.80 -9.29
CA SER A 83 -25.12 -13.93 -10.11
C SER A 83 -26.25 -14.33 -11.05
N ASP A 84 -25.96 -14.31 -12.34
CA ASP A 84 -26.85 -14.88 -13.36
C ASP A 84 -26.60 -16.37 -13.58
N GLY A 85 -25.57 -16.94 -12.96
CA GLY A 85 -25.06 -18.28 -13.24
C GLY A 85 -25.42 -19.32 -12.22
N ALA A 86 -24.59 -19.49 -11.22
CA ALA A 86 -24.69 -20.60 -10.27
C ALA A 86 -24.78 -20.11 -8.82
N ILE A 87 -25.74 -20.63 -8.09
CA ILE A 87 -25.94 -20.38 -6.66
C ILE A 87 -26.21 -21.74 -5.99
N SER A 88 -25.51 -21.99 -4.91
CA SER A 88 -25.73 -23.19 -4.11
C SER A 88 -25.84 -22.89 -2.62
N GLY A 89 -26.40 -23.84 -1.89
CA GLY A 89 -26.56 -23.71 -0.46
C GLY A 89 -27.06 -25.04 0.14
N ARG A 90 -27.52 -24.97 1.36
CA ARG A 90 -28.17 -26.09 2.06
C ARG A 90 -29.43 -25.60 2.77
N PRO A 91 -30.35 -26.47 3.14
CA PRO A 91 -31.61 -26.06 3.78
C PRO A 91 -31.45 -25.12 4.98
N SER A 92 -30.45 -25.36 5.84
CA SER A 92 -30.18 -24.48 6.99
C SER A 92 -29.43 -23.20 6.66
N ASN A 93 -28.83 -23.09 5.47
CA ASN A 93 -28.14 -21.89 4.98
C ASN A 93 -28.28 -21.81 3.46
N PRO A 94 -29.48 -21.42 2.95
CA PRO A 94 -29.71 -21.30 1.52
C PRO A 94 -28.90 -20.13 0.96
N SER A 95 -28.60 -20.19 -0.34
CA SER A 95 -27.85 -19.15 -1.09
C SER A 95 -26.57 -18.70 -0.39
N SER A 96 -25.82 -19.68 0.12
CA SER A 96 -24.57 -19.40 0.84
C SER A 96 -23.34 -19.35 -0.06
N HIS A 97 -23.44 -19.85 -1.29
CA HIS A 97 -22.34 -19.88 -2.24
C HIS A 97 -22.76 -19.33 -3.59
N TYR A 98 -22.05 -18.29 -4.05
CA TYR A 98 -22.22 -17.67 -5.35
C TYR A 98 -20.98 -17.92 -6.19
N TRP A 99 -21.18 -18.36 -7.43
CA TRP A 99 -20.11 -18.89 -8.27
C TRP A 99 -19.91 -18.07 -9.52
N TRP A 100 -18.63 -17.79 -9.81
CA TRP A 100 -18.19 -17.16 -11.08
C TRP A 100 -16.95 -17.84 -11.60
N LYS A 101 -16.72 -17.73 -12.91
CA LYS A 101 -15.49 -18.14 -13.55
C LYS A 101 -14.45 -17.05 -13.42
N GLY A 102 -13.21 -17.42 -13.08
CA GLY A 102 -12.10 -16.49 -12.95
C GLY A 102 -11.15 -16.82 -11.81
N LYS A 103 -10.27 -15.88 -11.52
CA LYS A 103 -9.28 -15.97 -10.43
C LYS A 103 -9.25 -14.67 -9.64
N LEU A 104 -9.35 -14.81 -8.34
CA LEU A 104 -9.16 -13.73 -7.37
C LEU A 104 -8.25 -14.20 -6.25
N ASP A 105 -7.65 -13.25 -5.54
CA ASP A 105 -6.93 -13.60 -4.31
C ASP A 105 -7.92 -14.04 -3.22
N PHE A 106 -7.56 -15.09 -2.49
CA PHE A 106 -8.33 -15.49 -1.30
C PHE A 106 -8.44 -14.33 -0.32
N LYS A 107 -9.64 -14.05 0.13
CA LYS A 107 -9.90 -13.01 1.11
C LYS A 107 -11.02 -13.38 2.05
N LYS A 108 -10.72 -13.38 3.35
CA LYS A 108 -11.72 -13.53 4.41
C LYS A 108 -12.05 -12.15 4.99
N PHE A 109 -13.33 -11.83 5.07
CA PHE A 109 -13.82 -10.59 5.64
C PHE A 109 -14.42 -10.88 7.02
N THR A 110 -13.84 -10.28 8.04
CA THR A 110 -14.25 -10.48 9.43
C THR A 110 -14.40 -9.15 10.13
N LEU A 111 -15.43 -9.03 10.97
CA LEU A 111 -15.54 -7.89 11.86
C LEU A 111 -14.35 -7.87 12.84
N PRO A 112 -13.77 -6.70 13.10
CA PRO A 112 -12.76 -6.52 14.15
C PRO A 112 -13.26 -7.00 15.52
N LYS A 113 -12.33 -7.51 16.34
CA LYS A 113 -12.64 -8.07 17.66
C LYS A 113 -13.29 -7.06 18.61
N GLU A 114 -13.06 -5.78 18.38
CA GLU A 114 -13.65 -4.68 19.12
C GLU A 114 -15.18 -4.66 19.02
N PHE A 115 -15.73 -5.24 17.95
CA PHE A 115 -17.17 -5.35 17.70
C PHE A 115 -17.76 -6.68 18.15
N LYS A 116 -17.11 -7.39 19.08
CA LYS A 116 -17.55 -8.71 19.56
C LYS A 116 -19.00 -8.72 19.99
N ASN A 117 -19.45 -7.69 20.69
CA ASN A 117 -20.85 -7.58 21.16
C ASN A 117 -21.88 -7.59 20.03
N TYR A 118 -21.50 -7.21 18.82
CA TYR A 118 -22.38 -7.21 17.66
C TYR A 118 -22.49 -8.59 16.99
N TYR A 119 -21.44 -9.41 17.04
CA TYR A 119 -21.39 -10.69 16.32
C TYR A 119 -21.42 -11.93 17.20
N GLU A 120 -21.38 -11.81 18.53
CA GLU A 120 -21.50 -12.98 19.44
C GLU A 120 -22.76 -13.83 19.19
N LYS A 121 -23.81 -13.22 18.67
CA LYS A 121 -25.08 -13.86 18.37
C LYS A 121 -25.12 -14.50 16.97
N PHE A 122 -24.11 -14.27 16.13
CA PHE A 122 -24.11 -14.82 14.78
C PHE A 122 -23.60 -16.25 14.75
N PRO A 123 -24.23 -17.15 13.98
CA PRO A 123 -23.84 -18.56 13.91
C PRO A 123 -22.38 -18.78 13.51
N HIS A 124 -21.83 -17.89 12.68
CA HIS A 124 -20.48 -17.95 12.15
C HIS A 124 -19.52 -16.93 12.81
N GLY A 125 -19.93 -16.34 13.95
CA GLY A 125 -19.15 -15.38 14.71
C GLY A 125 -18.83 -14.13 13.90
N ALA A 126 -17.55 -13.72 13.91
CA ALA A 126 -17.12 -12.49 13.26
C ALA A 126 -17.03 -12.57 11.73
N THR A 127 -17.08 -13.77 11.13
CA THR A 127 -16.95 -13.95 9.67
C THR A 127 -18.21 -13.47 8.97
N LEU A 128 -18.04 -12.62 7.97
CA LEU A 128 -19.13 -12.09 7.15
C LEU A 128 -19.27 -12.88 5.84
N CYS A 129 -18.16 -13.00 5.14
CA CYS A 129 -18.06 -13.72 3.87
C CYS A 129 -16.59 -13.98 3.51
N GLU A 130 -16.37 -14.86 2.53
CA GLU A 130 -15.04 -15.23 2.05
C GLU A 130 -15.02 -15.29 0.52
N ILE A 131 -14.02 -14.66 -0.11
CA ILE A 131 -13.66 -14.92 -1.52
C ILE A 131 -12.74 -16.13 -1.52
N ARG A 132 -13.17 -17.24 -2.08
CA ARG A 132 -12.38 -18.46 -2.25
C ARG A 132 -12.04 -18.62 -3.72
N SER A 133 -10.79 -18.73 -4.06
CA SER A 133 -10.30 -18.94 -5.42
C SER A 133 -8.84 -19.40 -5.39
N GLY A 134 -8.42 -20.09 -6.44
CA GLY A 134 -7.05 -20.60 -6.59
C GLY A 134 -6.86 -22.02 -6.06
N SER A 135 -5.73 -22.62 -6.44
CA SER A 135 -5.41 -24.05 -6.17
C SER A 135 -5.27 -24.42 -4.69
N SER A 136 -5.10 -23.43 -3.82
CA SER A 136 -5.05 -23.64 -2.36
C SER A 136 -6.43 -23.60 -1.70
N GLN A 137 -7.50 -23.35 -2.46
CA GLN A 137 -8.87 -23.23 -1.98
C GLN A 137 -9.74 -24.33 -2.59
N TYR A 138 -10.72 -24.75 -1.82
CA TYR A 138 -11.76 -25.69 -2.26
C TYR A 138 -13.09 -25.37 -1.59
N THR A 139 -14.15 -25.89 -2.17
CA THR A 139 -15.48 -25.82 -1.60
C THR A 139 -16.21 -27.14 -1.79
N ILE A 140 -17.17 -27.45 -0.91
CA ILE A 140 -18.02 -28.63 -1.03
C ILE A 140 -19.10 -28.32 -2.04
N VAL A 141 -19.18 -29.13 -3.09
CA VAL A 141 -20.14 -28.92 -4.19
C VAL A 141 -21.49 -29.61 -3.98
N PRO A 142 -22.53 -29.17 -4.69
CA PRO A 142 -23.86 -29.76 -4.65
C PRO A 142 -23.89 -31.27 -4.86
N LYS A 143 -24.91 -31.87 -4.27
CA LYS A 143 -25.14 -33.29 -4.05
C LYS A 143 -24.17 -33.97 -3.08
N SER A 144 -23.30 -33.18 -2.46
CA SER A 144 -22.47 -33.64 -1.35
C SER A 144 -23.12 -33.34 -0.01
N LYS A 145 -22.93 -34.25 0.94
CA LYS A 145 -23.38 -34.06 2.31
C LYS A 145 -22.49 -33.11 3.06
N HIS A 146 -23.08 -32.04 3.61
CA HIS A 146 -22.35 -31.08 4.43
C HIS A 146 -22.06 -31.69 5.81
N SER A 147 -20.78 -31.69 6.18
CA SER A 147 -20.28 -32.45 7.32
C SER A 147 -20.81 -32.04 8.70
N LYS A 148 -21.16 -30.75 8.86
CA LYS A 148 -21.57 -30.20 10.17
C LYS A 148 -23.09 -30.24 10.37
N ALA A 149 -23.85 -30.10 9.29
CA ALA A 149 -25.31 -30.00 9.34
C ALA A 149 -26.01 -31.30 8.96
N ASP A 150 -25.30 -32.29 8.47
CA ASP A 150 -25.84 -33.56 7.90
C ASP A 150 -26.86 -33.32 6.76
N GLU A 151 -26.77 -32.20 6.07
CA GLU A 151 -27.63 -31.74 5.00
C GLU A 151 -26.95 -31.87 3.65
N LEU A 152 -27.74 -32.02 2.57
CA LEU A 152 -27.21 -31.96 1.22
C LEU A 152 -26.95 -30.50 0.83
N VAL A 153 -25.82 -30.25 0.22
CA VAL A 153 -25.57 -29.03 -0.54
C VAL A 153 -26.28 -29.20 -1.88
N GLU A 154 -27.05 -28.22 -2.30
CA GLU A 154 -27.84 -28.27 -3.51
C GLU A 154 -27.65 -27.02 -4.37
N TRP A 155 -27.85 -27.18 -5.69
CA TRP A 155 -27.99 -26.02 -6.58
C TRP A 155 -29.38 -25.41 -6.38
N GLU A 156 -29.42 -24.14 -6.04
CA GLU A 156 -30.65 -23.36 -6.03
C GLU A 156 -30.91 -22.74 -7.39
N LYS A 157 -29.83 -22.38 -8.06
CA LYS A 157 -29.80 -21.89 -9.43
C LYS A 157 -28.56 -22.44 -10.13
N TYR A 158 -28.71 -22.91 -11.37
CA TYR A 158 -27.58 -23.28 -12.19
C TYR A 158 -27.85 -23.01 -13.68
N GLU A 159 -27.20 -21.99 -14.22
CA GLU A 159 -27.14 -21.65 -15.64
C GLU A 159 -25.69 -21.74 -16.18
N GLY A 160 -24.82 -22.39 -15.40
CA GLY A 160 -23.38 -22.48 -15.60
C GLY A 160 -22.63 -21.51 -14.72
N VAL A 161 -21.35 -21.80 -14.49
CA VAL A 161 -20.42 -20.89 -13.83
C VAL A 161 -19.92 -19.93 -14.92
N ASN A 162 -20.34 -18.68 -14.90
CA ASN A 162 -20.11 -17.68 -15.95
C ASN A 162 -19.08 -16.64 -15.49
N GLU A 163 -18.45 -15.96 -16.44
CA GLU A 163 -17.63 -14.79 -16.16
C GLU A 163 -18.51 -13.64 -15.67
N TYR A 164 -17.98 -12.82 -14.79
CA TYR A 164 -18.66 -11.62 -14.30
C TYR A 164 -18.39 -10.44 -15.26
N PRO A 165 -19.40 -9.66 -15.63
CA PRO A 165 -19.25 -8.62 -16.64
C PRO A 165 -18.57 -7.33 -16.12
N GLY A 166 -18.28 -7.22 -14.81
CA GLY A 166 -17.71 -6.05 -14.17
C GLY A 166 -16.45 -6.34 -13.35
N ASP A 167 -16.13 -5.46 -12.41
CA ASP A 167 -15.08 -5.69 -11.41
C ASP A 167 -15.63 -6.51 -10.24
N LEU A 168 -15.68 -7.84 -10.41
CA LEU A 168 -16.15 -8.76 -9.38
C LEU A 168 -15.43 -8.56 -8.05
N ASN A 169 -14.10 -8.33 -8.07
CA ASN A 169 -13.32 -8.16 -6.85
C ASN A 169 -13.79 -6.95 -6.05
N LEU A 170 -14.03 -5.82 -6.72
CA LEU A 170 -14.55 -4.62 -6.06
C LEU A 170 -15.98 -4.83 -5.57
N ASP A 171 -16.85 -5.44 -6.36
CA ASP A 171 -18.26 -5.63 -6.00
C ASP A 171 -18.41 -6.60 -4.81
N LEU A 172 -17.65 -7.69 -4.75
CA LEU A 172 -17.63 -8.57 -3.57
C LEU A 172 -17.10 -7.87 -2.31
N ARG A 173 -16.15 -6.94 -2.47
CA ARG A 173 -15.65 -6.12 -1.36
C ARG A 173 -16.67 -5.06 -0.92
N LYS A 174 -17.48 -4.52 -1.84
CA LYS A 174 -18.63 -3.66 -1.50
C LYS A 174 -19.65 -4.45 -0.65
N VAL A 175 -19.94 -5.71 -1.02
CA VAL A 175 -20.80 -6.58 -0.21
C VAL A 175 -20.25 -6.71 1.22
N ALA A 176 -18.98 -7.04 1.37
CA ALA A 176 -18.37 -7.22 2.67
C ALA A 176 -18.40 -5.94 3.52
N LEU A 177 -18.01 -4.79 2.94
CA LEU A 177 -18.01 -3.50 3.64
C LEU A 177 -19.43 -3.08 4.03
N SER A 178 -20.39 -3.18 3.12
CA SER A 178 -21.79 -2.83 3.40
C SER A 178 -22.37 -3.72 4.51
N THR A 179 -22.03 -5.01 4.53
CA THR A 179 -22.43 -5.92 5.60
C THR A 179 -21.88 -5.46 6.94
N ALA A 180 -20.59 -5.14 7.01
CA ALA A 180 -19.96 -4.64 8.24
C ALA A 180 -20.61 -3.32 8.70
N LEU A 181 -20.81 -2.38 7.80
CA LEU A 181 -21.41 -1.09 8.10
C LEU A 181 -22.90 -1.20 8.49
N CYS A 182 -23.64 -2.15 7.90
CA CYS A 182 -25.02 -2.41 8.28
C CYS A 182 -25.12 -2.97 9.72
N ILE A 183 -24.21 -3.87 10.09
CA ILE A 183 -24.14 -4.37 11.49
C ILE A 183 -23.82 -3.25 12.47
N LEU A 184 -23.02 -2.27 12.04
CA LEU A 184 -22.60 -1.12 12.84
C LEU A 184 -23.48 0.13 12.60
N TYR A 185 -24.65 -0.04 11.97
CA TYR A 185 -25.50 1.07 11.58
C TYR A 185 -25.96 1.87 12.80
N ALA A 186 -25.91 3.20 12.67
CA ALA A 186 -26.21 4.10 13.76
C ALA A 186 -27.68 4.02 14.22
N SER A 187 -27.91 4.32 15.51
CA SER A 187 -29.25 4.43 16.09
C SER A 187 -30.02 5.64 15.52
N GLN A 188 -31.32 5.63 15.68
CA GLN A 188 -32.16 6.75 15.29
C GLN A 188 -31.66 8.08 15.88
N GLY A 189 -31.62 9.14 15.08
CA GLY A 189 -31.07 10.44 15.44
C GLY A 189 -29.59 10.64 15.05
N GLN A 190 -28.85 9.57 14.79
CA GLN A 190 -27.46 9.65 14.30
C GLN A 190 -27.27 9.12 12.88
N ARG A 191 -28.32 8.55 12.28
CA ARG A 191 -28.24 7.90 10.94
C ARG A 191 -27.79 8.86 9.85
N ASP A 192 -28.27 10.11 9.87
CA ASP A 192 -27.88 11.14 8.91
C ASP A 192 -26.35 11.43 8.97
N SER A 193 -25.86 11.68 10.17
CA SER A 193 -24.42 11.92 10.38
C SER A 193 -23.58 10.69 10.04
N TYR A 194 -24.09 9.47 10.29
CA TYR A 194 -23.46 8.22 9.94
C TYR A 194 -23.30 8.06 8.42
N CYS A 195 -24.40 8.19 7.67
CA CYS A 195 -24.40 8.09 6.21
C CYS A 195 -23.55 9.18 5.55
N THR A 196 -23.63 10.42 6.06
CA THR A 196 -22.78 11.52 5.62
C THR A 196 -21.30 11.22 5.86
N ALA A 197 -20.94 10.62 7.01
CA ALA A 197 -19.57 10.24 7.30
C ALA A 197 -19.07 9.10 6.41
N VAL A 198 -19.90 8.09 6.14
CA VAL A 198 -19.61 7.01 5.18
C VAL A 198 -19.34 7.58 3.79
N ALA A 199 -20.25 8.43 3.27
CA ALA A 199 -20.08 9.10 1.98
C ALA A 199 -18.79 9.93 1.95
N GLY A 200 -18.51 10.70 3.00
CA GLY A 200 -17.31 11.51 3.11
C GLY A 200 -16.01 10.69 3.10
N VAL A 201 -16.01 9.49 3.67
CA VAL A 201 -14.85 8.56 3.58
C VAL A 201 -14.68 8.07 2.14
N LEU A 202 -15.77 7.62 1.50
CA LEU A 202 -15.71 7.07 0.14
C LEU A 202 -15.28 8.13 -0.87
N LEU A 203 -15.90 9.31 -0.87
CA LEU A 203 -15.57 10.41 -1.78
C LEU A 203 -14.13 10.92 -1.64
N LYS A 204 -13.58 10.93 -0.42
CA LYS A 204 -12.21 11.41 -0.18
C LYS A 204 -11.14 10.40 -0.53
N HIS A 205 -11.44 9.12 -0.38
CA HIS A 205 -10.41 8.10 -0.33
C HIS A 205 -10.59 6.98 -1.37
N THR A 206 -11.63 7.05 -2.22
CA THR A 206 -11.80 6.18 -3.37
C THR A 206 -11.88 6.99 -4.66
N LYS A 207 -11.89 6.29 -5.79
CA LYS A 207 -12.14 6.90 -7.12
C LYS A 207 -13.60 6.77 -7.55
N TRP A 208 -14.49 6.44 -6.61
CA TRP A 208 -15.90 6.28 -6.93
C TRP A 208 -16.53 7.62 -7.29
N SER A 209 -17.38 7.60 -8.25
CA SER A 209 -18.19 8.78 -8.61
C SER A 209 -19.19 9.12 -7.49
N GLU A 210 -19.76 10.31 -7.54
CA GLU A 210 -20.80 10.71 -6.59
C GLU A 210 -22.02 9.77 -6.69
N GLU A 211 -22.35 9.31 -7.90
CA GLU A 211 -23.43 8.37 -8.15
C GLU A 211 -23.14 7.00 -7.50
N GLU A 212 -21.94 6.48 -7.63
CA GLU A 212 -21.55 5.21 -7.00
C GLU A 212 -21.58 5.31 -5.47
N VAL A 213 -21.17 6.44 -4.90
CA VAL A 213 -21.24 6.68 -3.45
C VAL A 213 -22.69 6.82 -3.00
N ASN A 214 -23.53 7.53 -3.74
CA ASN A 214 -24.96 7.66 -3.45
C ASN A 214 -25.66 6.30 -3.48
N GLU A 215 -25.40 5.48 -4.49
CA GLU A 215 -25.93 4.13 -4.60
C GLU A 215 -25.47 3.25 -3.41
N PHE A 216 -24.21 3.36 -3.02
CA PHE A 216 -23.68 2.62 -1.88
C PHE A 216 -24.40 3.01 -0.58
N VAL A 217 -24.54 4.31 -0.32
CA VAL A 217 -25.20 4.83 0.89
C VAL A 217 -26.68 4.48 0.88
N TYR A 218 -27.35 4.60 -0.27
CA TYR A 218 -28.74 4.19 -0.45
C TYR A 218 -28.94 2.72 -0.09
N ASN A 219 -28.16 1.83 -0.70
CA ASN A 219 -28.25 0.41 -0.45
C ASN A 219 -27.95 0.05 1.01
N LEU A 220 -26.97 0.72 1.63
CA LEU A 220 -26.65 0.56 3.04
C LEU A 220 -27.85 0.94 3.94
N ALA A 221 -28.44 2.10 3.73
CA ALA A 221 -29.59 2.55 4.50
C ALA A 221 -30.82 1.65 4.29
N LEU A 222 -31.12 1.30 3.02
CA LEU A 222 -32.22 0.42 2.66
C LEU A 222 -32.12 -0.96 3.34
N VAL A 223 -30.95 -1.60 3.30
CA VAL A 223 -30.71 -2.91 3.93
C VAL A 223 -30.72 -2.80 5.46
N SER A 224 -30.39 -1.64 6.00
CA SER A 224 -30.47 -1.34 7.44
C SER A 224 -31.89 -0.96 7.92
N ASP A 225 -32.91 -1.14 7.07
CA ASP A 225 -34.30 -0.81 7.33
C ASP A 225 -34.50 0.66 7.76
N ASP A 226 -33.74 1.58 7.12
CA ASP A 226 -33.93 3.01 7.27
C ASP A 226 -34.95 3.50 6.25
N ASN A 227 -36.10 3.99 6.73
CA ASN A 227 -37.19 4.48 5.90
C ASN A 227 -36.90 5.81 5.17
N GLU A 228 -35.75 6.45 5.46
CA GLU A 228 -35.28 7.67 4.82
C GLU A 228 -34.05 7.39 3.92
N ALA A 229 -33.94 6.19 3.34
CA ALA A 229 -32.76 5.77 2.56
C ALA A 229 -32.45 6.70 1.38
N GLU A 230 -33.48 7.19 0.69
CA GLU A 230 -33.35 8.17 -0.43
C GLU A 230 -32.73 9.47 0.06
N ASP A 231 -33.28 10.03 1.14
CA ASP A 231 -32.76 11.26 1.74
C ASP A 231 -31.32 11.11 2.24
N ARG A 232 -30.95 9.92 2.76
CA ARG A 232 -29.57 9.62 3.20
C ARG A 232 -28.59 9.65 2.04
N ALA A 233 -28.97 9.10 0.89
CA ALA A 233 -28.13 9.09 -0.29
C ALA A 233 -27.85 10.51 -0.81
N GLU A 234 -28.90 11.31 -0.98
CA GLU A 234 -28.78 12.66 -1.54
C GLU A 234 -27.96 13.61 -0.66
N LYS A 235 -28.12 13.55 0.66
CA LYS A 235 -27.40 14.42 1.60
C LYS A 235 -25.91 14.11 1.70
N GLY A 236 -25.52 12.88 1.40
CA GLY A 236 -24.12 12.45 1.48
C GLY A 236 -23.20 13.20 0.53
N THR A 237 -23.71 13.63 -0.62
CA THR A 237 -22.91 14.18 -1.72
C THR A 237 -23.17 15.66 -2.02
N THR A 238 -24.32 16.23 -1.66
CA THR A 238 -24.71 17.60 -2.01
C THR A 238 -24.01 18.71 -1.20
N GLY A 239 -23.26 18.39 -0.15
CA GLY A 239 -22.61 19.40 0.68
C GLY A 239 -21.10 19.45 0.50
N LYS A 240 -20.53 20.43 -0.22
CA LYS A 240 -19.07 20.69 -0.20
C LYS A 240 -18.53 20.85 1.23
N ASP A 241 -19.37 21.23 2.20
CA ASP A 241 -19.03 21.33 3.60
C ASP A 241 -19.07 19.97 4.33
N ALA A 242 -19.86 19.01 3.86
CA ALA A 242 -19.83 17.63 4.38
C ALA A 242 -18.47 16.97 4.15
N GLN A 243 -17.83 17.23 3.01
CA GLN A 243 -16.49 16.72 2.70
C GLN A 243 -15.40 17.26 3.66
N LYS A 244 -15.55 18.45 4.22
CA LYS A 244 -14.56 19.05 5.13
C LYS A 244 -14.63 18.46 6.54
N ASN A 245 -15.82 18.16 7.04
CA ASN A 245 -16.06 17.85 8.45
C ASN A 245 -16.38 16.38 8.74
N PHE A 246 -16.71 15.59 7.72
CA PHE A 246 -17.07 14.18 7.86
C PHE A 246 -16.05 13.28 7.19
N GLY A 247 -15.67 12.22 7.86
CA GLY A 247 -14.69 11.26 7.40
C GLY A 247 -14.39 10.22 8.46
N ILE A 248 -13.27 9.50 8.33
CA ILE A 248 -12.87 8.41 9.23
C ILE A 248 -12.97 8.78 10.74
N PRO A 249 -12.48 9.95 11.22
CA PRO A 249 -12.58 10.29 12.64
C PRO A 249 -14.02 10.45 13.10
N LYS A 250 -14.88 11.10 12.30
CA LYS A 250 -16.28 11.30 12.65
C LYS A 250 -17.07 10.00 12.65
N LEU A 251 -16.83 9.14 11.66
CA LEU A 251 -17.46 7.82 11.62
C LEU A 251 -17.03 6.95 12.81
N ALA A 252 -15.75 7.01 13.19
CA ALA A 252 -15.23 6.32 14.38
C ALA A 252 -15.89 6.81 15.67
N GLU A 253 -16.09 8.12 15.82
CA GLU A 253 -16.83 8.73 16.94
C GLU A 253 -18.26 8.21 17.03
N ILE A 254 -19.00 8.21 15.90
CA ILE A 254 -20.39 7.75 15.85
C ILE A 254 -20.52 6.28 16.21
N ILE A 255 -19.63 5.44 15.70
CA ILE A 255 -19.62 3.99 15.96
C ILE A 255 -19.09 3.67 17.37
N GLY A 256 -18.32 4.58 17.98
CA GLY A 256 -17.70 4.36 19.28
C GLY A 256 -16.41 3.51 19.22
N CYS A 257 -15.61 3.69 18.16
CA CYS A 257 -14.36 2.95 17.96
C CYS A 257 -13.20 3.88 17.59
N THR A 258 -12.01 3.32 17.33
CA THR A 258 -10.87 4.11 16.92
C THR A 258 -10.86 4.35 15.40
N PRO A 259 -10.32 5.48 14.90
CA PRO A 259 -10.16 5.73 13.46
C PRO A 259 -9.41 4.63 12.71
N LYS A 260 -8.49 3.94 13.37
CA LYS A 260 -7.75 2.80 12.81
C LYS A 260 -8.68 1.67 12.39
N ILE A 261 -9.66 1.33 13.22
CA ILE A 261 -10.62 0.26 12.94
C ILE A 261 -11.47 0.60 11.71
N ILE A 262 -11.94 1.84 11.61
CA ILE A 262 -12.67 2.30 10.43
C ILE A 262 -11.80 2.22 9.18
N SER A 263 -10.54 2.66 9.27
CA SER A 263 -9.60 2.53 8.15
C SER A 263 -9.37 1.08 7.73
N GLU A 264 -9.34 0.13 8.67
CA GLU A 264 -9.23 -1.30 8.37
C GLU A 264 -10.46 -1.82 7.60
N LEU A 265 -11.67 -1.45 7.99
CA LEU A 265 -12.90 -1.83 7.26
C LEU A 265 -12.90 -1.24 5.85
N PHE A 266 -12.69 0.05 5.73
CA PHE A 266 -12.71 0.73 4.42
C PHE A 266 -11.54 0.32 3.51
N SER A 267 -10.45 -0.23 4.06
CA SER A 267 -9.37 -0.80 3.26
C SER A 267 -9.83 -1.95 2.36
N TRP A 268 -10.95 -2.57 2.66
CA TRP A 268 -11.52 -3.62 1.83
C TRP A 268 -11.90 -3.12 0.43
N VAL A 269 -12.37 -1.88 0.32
CA VAL A 269 -12.71 -1.24 -0.95
C VAL A 269 -11.64 -0.26 -1.45
N GLY A 270 -10.41 -0.40 -0.96
CA GLY A 270 -9.27 0.40 -1.43
C GLY A 270 -9.08 1.72 -0.69
N VAL A 271 -9.93 2.09 0.27
CA VAL A 271 -9.67 3.22 1.15
C VAL A 271 -8.44 2.92 2.01
N GLY A 272 -7.45 3.77 1.94
CA GLY A 272 -6.16 3.52 2.58
C GLY A 272 -5.08 3.08 1.59
N TYR A 273 -5.43 2.60 0.38
CA TYR A 273 -4.46 2.47 -0.71
C TYR A 273 -3.98 3.84 -1.19
N GLU A 274 -4.83 4.88 -1.16
CA GLU A 274 -4.39 6.26 -1.41
C GLU A 274 -3.64 6.88 -0.24
N VAL A 275 -3.93 6.49 1.00
CA VAL A 275 -3.07 6.86 2.14
C VAL A 275 -1.71 6.16 2.02
N ILE A 276 -1.64 4.98 1.42
CA ILE A 276 -0.39 4.30 1.06
C ILE A 276 0.22 4.87 -0.24
N GLN A 277 -0.57 5.35 -1.20
CA GLN A 277 -0.09 6.08 -2.38
C GLN A 277 0.32 7.53 -2.05
N ASN A 278 -0.26 8.13 -1.04
CA ASN A 278 0.15 9.43 -0.50
C ASN A 278 1.22 9.32 0.58
N ALA A 279 1.46 8.13 1.09
CA ALA A 279 2.63 7.81 1.87
C ALA A 279 3.83 7.64 0.93
N ALA A 280 5.02 7.95 1.40
CA ALA A 280 6.23 7.68 0.66
C ALA A 280 6.23 6.23 0.16
N VAL A 281 6.02 6.04 -1.13
CA VAL A 281 6.06 4.72 -1.76
C VAL A 281 7.51 4.39 -2.02
N ILE A 282 7.94 3.21 -1.59
CA ILE A 282 9.27 2.71 -1.91
C ILE A 282 9.33 2.48 -3.43
N GLY A 283 10.11 3.32 -4.11
CA GLY A 283 10.30 3.26 -5.55
C GLY A 283 11.32 2.19 -5.96
N GLU A 284 12.26 2.56 -6.79
CA GLU A 284 13.34 1.67 -7.23
C GLU A 284 14.39 1.50 -6.14
N ILE A 285 15.01 0.31 -6.10
CA ILE A 285 16.18 -0.01 -5.30
C ILE A 285 17.31 -0.26 -6.27
N LEU A 286 18.39 0.51 -6.10
CA LEU A 286 19.59 0.38 -6.93
C LEU A 286 20.75 -0.06 -6.06
N GLU A 287 21.56 -0.99 -6.56
CA GLU A 287 22.79 -1.39 -5.87
C GLU A 287 23.80 -0.23 -5.93
N TYR A 288 24.30 0.18 -4.75
CA TYR A 288 25.08 1.39 -4.54
C TYR A 288 26.46 1.09 -3.91
N GLY A 289 27.13 0.08 -4.43
CA GLY A 289 28.40 -0.38 -3.89
C GLY A 289 28.23 -1.51 -2.88
N GLN A 290 29.32 -1.87 -2.20
CA GLN A 290 29.36 -3.04 -1.34
C GLN A 290 28.41 -2.86 -0.14
N ASP A 291 27.31 -3.65 -0.12
CA ASP A 291 26.27 -3.70 0.91
C ASP A 291 25.52 -2.37 1.14
N ARG A 292 25.42 -1.52 0.11
CA ARG A 292 24.64 -0.26 0.14
C ARG A 292 23.68 -0.17 -1.03
N TYR A 293 22.56 0.48 -0.76
CA TYR A 293 21.45 0.59 -1.71
C TYR A 293 20.94 2.02 -1.75
N LEU A 294 20.80 2.56 -2.96
CA LEU A 294 20.05 3.79 -3.21
C LEU A 294 18.58 3.41 -3.33
N VAL A 295 17.76 3.94 -2.46
CA VAL A 295 16.32 3.68 -2.46
C VAL A 295 15.59 4.96 -2.82
N GLN A 296 14.79 4.89 -3.88
CA GLN A 296 13.89 5.96 -4.22
C GLN A 296 12.63 5.89 -3.37
N VAL A 297 12.29 7.00 -2.75
CA VAL A 297 11.08 7.14 -1.93
C VAL A 297 10.23 8.24 -2.55
N ASN A 298 9.05 7.88 -3.05
CA ASN A 298 8.11 8.84 -3.59
C ASN A 298 7.22 9.35 -2.45
N ALA A 299 7.38 10.61 -2.10
CA ALA A 299 6.66 11.25 -1.01
C ALA A 299 5.82 12.42 -1.51
N ILE A 300 4.79 12.77 -0.77
CA ILE A 300 4.09 14.03 -0.95
C ILE A 300 4.60 15.01 0.09
N VAL A 301 5.25 16.06 -0.37
CA VAL A 301 5.75 17.14 0.47
C VAL A 301 4.98 18.40 0.09
N GLU A 302 4.30 19.01 1.07
CA GLU A 302 3.46 20.21 0.85
C GLU A 302 2.42 20.02 -0.28
N GLY A 303 1.79 18.85 -0.32
CA GLY A 303 0.76 18.52 -1.31
C GLY A 303 1.29 18.24 -2.73
N LYS A 304 2.60 18.21 -2.95
CA LYS A 304 3.22 17.93 -4.25
C LYS A 304 3.99 16.61 -4.21
N PRO A 305 3.89 15.77 -5.25
CA PRO A 305 4.71 14.56 -5.34
C PRO A 305 6.19 14.94 -5.46
N LYS A 306 7.02 14.36 -4.61
CA LYS A 306 8.48 14.56 -4.60
C LYS A 306 9.17 13.18 -4.56
N LYS A 307 10.08 12.97 -5.49
CA LYS A 307 10.96 11.81 -5.52
C LYS A 307 12.19 12.13 -4.66
N ILE A 308 12.46 11.30 -3.67
CA ILE A 308 13.54 11.46 -2.72
C ILE A 308 14.41 10.22 -2.82
N GLU A 309 15.71 10.39 -2.77
CA GLU A 309 16.69 9.32 -2.80
C GLU A 309 17.41 9.24 -1.45
N ILE A 310 17.44 8.06 -0.87
CA ILE A 310 18.13 7.78 0.39
C ILE A 310 19.11 6.62 0.20
N ILE A 311 20.17 6.63 0.98
CA ILE A 311 21.18 5.56 0.96
C ILE A 311 21.07 4.77 2.24
N VAL A 312 20.88 3.45 2.11
CA VAL A 312 20.79 2.53 3.24
C VAL A 312 21.70 1.31 3.04
N ASN A 313 22.15 0.73 4.14
CA ASN A 313 22.83 -0.56 4.08
C ASN A 313 21.83 -1.72 4.06
N GLY A 314 22.27 -2.91 3.66
CA GLY A 314 21.44 -4.09 3.56
C GLY A 314 20.68 -4.45 4.83
N PRO A 315 21.30 -4.50 6.01
CA PRO A 315 20.62 -4.73 7.28
C PRO A 315 19.53 -3.69 7.62
N THR A 316 19.74 -2.42 7.28
CA THR A 316 18.75 -1.34 7.46
C THR A 316 17.61 -1.46 6.46
N LEU A 317 17.94 -1.76 5.19
CA LEU A 317 16.98 -1.93 4.11
C LEU A 317 15.94 -3.01 4.43
N MET A 318 16.38 -4.12 5.01
CA MET A 318 15.53 -5.30 5.27
C MET A 318 14.77 -5.23 6.59
N LYS A 319 14.92 -4.18 7.37
CA LYS A 319 14.22 -4.00 8.66
C LYS A 319 13.37 -2.74 8.65
N GLN A 320 12.07 -2.91 8.84
CA GLN A 320 11.09 -1.83 8.73
C GLN A 320 11.43 -0.60 9.59
N ILE A 321 11.66 -0.78 10.89
CA ILE A 321 11.91 0.34 11.81
C ILE A 321 13.20 1.10 11.46
N PRO A 322 14.36 0.44 11.34
CA PRO A 322 15.59 1.10 10.91
C PRO A 322 15.48 1.80 9.55
N PHE A 323 14.74 1.20 8.60
CA PHE A 323 14.52 1.82 7.29
C PHE A 323 13.75 3.14 7.40
N TYR A 324 12.64 3.16 8.13
CA TYR A 324 11.86 4.38 8.33
C TYR A 324 12.62 5.44 9.12
N ASP A 325 13.40 5.05 10.11
CA ASP A 325 14.26 5.97 10.86
C ASP A 325 15.29 6.62 9.93
N GLU A 326 15.85 5.87 8.98
CA GLU A 326 16.81 6.40 8.02
C GLU A 326 16.14 7.31 6.97
N VAL A 327 14.93 6.98 6.50
CA VAL A 327 14.13 7.89 5.65
C VAL A 327 13.88 9.21 6.36
N MET A 328 13.48 9.16 7.63
CA MET A 328 13.25 10.38 8.42
C MET A 328 14.52 11.23 8.60
N LYS A 329 15.68 10.58 8.84
CA LYS A 329 16.95 11.28 9.01
C LYS A 329 17.43 11.96 7.73
N GLN A 330 17.38 11.24 6.61
CA GLN A 330 17.95 11.75 5.36
C GLN A 330 17.00 12.66 4.59
N ALA A 331 15.71 12.34 4.60
CA ALA A 331 14.70 13.03 3.79
C ALA A 331 13.83 14.03 4.57
N ALA A 332 13.83 13.95 5.90
CA ALA A 332 12.92 14.71 6.79
C ALA A 332 11.44 14.51 6.43
N VAL A 333 11.10 13.33 5.88
CA VAL A 333 9.73 12.97 5.46
C VAL A 333 9.22 11.85 6.34
N TRP A 334 8.02 12.04 6.86
CA TRP A 334 7.34 10.99 7.60
C TRP A 334 6.69 10.00 6.63
N VAL A 335 7.01 8.72 6.82
CA VAL A 335 6.46 7.62 6.04
C VAL A 335 5.53 6.81 6.95
N PRO A 336 4.26 6.62 6.57
CA PRO A 336 3.36 5.75 7.33
C PRO A 336 3.90 4.33 7.40
N LYS A 337 3.90 3.74 8.59
CA LYS A 337 4.37 2.38 8.79
C LYS A 337 3.43 1.39 8.12
N MET A 338 3.94 0.59 7.22
CA MET A 338 3.24 -0.59 6.67
C MET A 338 3.09 -1.66 7.77
N LYS A 339 2.22 -2.65 7.55
CA LYS A 339 2.29 -3.87 8.36
C LYS A 339 3.63 -4.57 8.08
N PRO A 340 4.29 -5.17 9.07
CA PRO A 340 5.59 -5.82 8.85
C PRO A 340 5.59 -6.81 7.68
N ALA A 341 4.57 -7.64 7.55
CA ALA A 341 4.45 -8.60 6.44
C ALA A 341 4.31 -7.93 5.07
N ASP A 342 3.65 -6.76 4.99
CA ASP A 342 3.52 -6.01 3.75
C ASP A 342 4.83 -5.31 3.40
N PHE A 343 5.54 -4.79 4.41
CA PHE A 343 6.88 -4.24 4.23
C PHE A 343 7.85 -5.29 3.68
N ASP A 344 7.89 -6.46 4.31
CA ASP A 344 8.77 -7.57 3.88
C ASP A 344 8.45 -7.98 2.43
N LYS A 345 7.16 -8.07 2.06
CA LYS A 345 6.72 -8.41 0.70
C LYS A 345 7.14 -7.34 -0.31
N VAL A 346 6.92 -6.06 0.00
CA VAL A 346 7.30 -4.94 -0.88
C VAL A 346 8.81 -4.87 -1.03
N MET A 347 9.57 -4.97 0.07
CA MET A 347 11.03 -4.92 0.02
C MET A 347 11.61 -6.09 -0.75
N LYS A 348 11.11 -7.31 -0.54
CA LYS A 348 11.52 -8.49 -1.29
C LYS A 348 11.27 -8.32 -2.79
N MET A 349 10.07 -7.91 -3.18
CA MET A 349 9.71 -7.67 -4.58
C MET A 349 10.61 -6.60 -5.23
N LYS A 350 10.83 -5.49 -4.54
CA LYS A 350 11.68 -4.40 -5.04
C LYS A 350 13.16 -4.76 -5.09
N PHE A 351 13.63 -5.53 -4.12
CA PHE A 351 15.00 -6.02 -4.06
C PHE A 351 15.28 -7.06 -5.16
N GLU A 352 14.32 -7.94 -5.45
CA GLU A 352 14.42 -8.90 -6.57
C GLU A 352 14.41 -8.21 -7.92
N ALA A 353 13.70 -7.09 -8.04
CA ALA A 353 13.61 -6.27 -9.27
C ALA A 353 14.70 -5.21 -9.39
N ARG A 354 15.69 -5.18 -8.45
CA ARG A 354 16.75 -4.18 -8.48
C ARG A 354 17.59 -4.29 -9.75
N SER A 355 17.93 -3.14 -10.32
CA SER A 355 18.86 -3.07 -11.44
C SER A 355 20.28 -2.78 -10.92
N THR A 356 21.25 -3.48 -11.49
CA THR A 356 22.66 -3.12 -11.43
C THR A 356 22.98 -2.38 -12.72
N SER A 357 23.18 -1.07 -12.69
CA SER A 357 23.66 -0.34 -13.85
C SER A 357 25.07 0.14 -13.57
N ASP A 358 26.00 -0.16 -14.48
CA ASP A 358 27.39 0.29 -14.38
C ASP A 358 27.50 1.84 -14.32
N GLU A 359 26.56 2.52 -14.91
CA GLU A 359 26.46 4.00 -14.88
C GLU A 359 26.11 4.53 -13.46
N TYR A 360 25.31 3.78 -12.70
CA TYR A 360 24.97 4.12 -11.32
C TYR A 360 26.02 3.70 -10.30
N VAL A 361 26.86 2.73 -10.59
CA VAL A 361 27.98 2.33 -9.72
C VAL A 361 29.04 3.45 -9.64
N GLU A 362 29.25 4.21 -10.72
CA GLU A 362 30.14 5.37 -10.72
C GLU A 362 29.54 6.60 -10.03
N GLU A 363 28.25 6.91 -10.22
CA GLU A 363 27.54 7.97 -9.49
C GLU A 363 27.31 7.64 -8.01
N ALA A 364 27.36 6.38 -7.70
CA ALA A 364 27.00 5.79 -6.43
C ALA A 364 28.17 5.60 -5.47
N ALA A 365 29.41 5.82 -5.88
CA ALA A 365 30.52 5.72 -4.96
C ALA A 365 30.37 6.75 -3.81
N GLU A 366 30.72 6.35 -2.59
CA GLU A 366 30.74 7.26 -1.42
C GLU A 366 31.40 8.60 -1.73
N ASP A 367 32.30 8.59 -2.69
CA ASP A 367 33.06 9.71 -3.15
C ASP A 367 32.20 10.74 -3.90
N MET A 368 31.22 10.28 -4.71
CA MET A 368 30.31 11.17 -5.42
C MET A 368 29.33 11.86 -4.47
N VAL A 369 28.85 11.14 -3.45
CA VAL A 369 28.02 11.74 -2.40
C VAL A 369 28.81 12.80 -1.63
N PHE A 370 30.05 12.52 -1.34
CA PHE A 370 30.93 13.47 -0.68
C PHE A 370 31.18 14.70 -1.55
N ILE A 371 31.42 14.53 -2.86
CA ILE A 371 31.52 15.61 -3.85
C ILE A 371 30.24 16.44 -3.89
N LYS A 372 29.07 15.79 -3.92
CA LYS A 372 27.77 16.46 -3.91
C LYS A 372 27.57 17.33 -2.65
N HIS A 373 27.92 16.78 -1.48
CA HIS A 373 27.86 17.57 -0.23
C HIS A 373 28.82 18.74 -0.25
N PHE A 374 29.99 18.57 -0.83
CA PHE A 374 30.93 19.69 -0.99
C PHE A 374 30.38 20.75 -1.96
N GLY A 375 29.81 20.34 -3.10
CA GLY A 375 29.14 21.27 -4.02
C GLY A 375 28.01 22.05 -3.35
N GLN A 376 27.17 21.37 -2.58
CA GLN A 376 26.10 22.01 -1.79
C GLN A 376 26.63 22.96 -0.70
N TYR A 377 27.77 22.62 -0.10
CA TYR A 377 28.43 23.53 0.83
C TYR A 377 28.87 24.82 0.14
N ILE A 378 29.47 24.69 -1.04
CA ILE A 378 29.89 25.85 -1.84
C ILE A 378 28.67 26.70 -2.23
N SER A 379 27.61 26.08 -2.73
CA SER A 379 26.38 26.77 -3.13
C SER A 379 25.69 27.48 -1.96
N LYS A 380 25.62 26.83 -0.79
CA LYS A 380 25.00 27.42 0.42
C LYS A 380 25.79 28.58 0.99
N LYS A 381 27.13 28.51 1.01
CA LYS A 381 28.00 29.54 1.62
C LYS A 381 28.35 30.65 0.64
N GLY A 382 28.29 30.39 -0.66
CA GLY A 382 28.81 31.24 -1.71
C GLY A 382 30.36 31.28 -1.73
N ALA A 383 30.95 31.24 -2.91
CA ALA A 383 32.38 31.35 -3.07
C ALA A 383 32.76 32.81 -3.36
N HIS A 384 33.63 33.38 -2.56
CA HIS A 384 34.07 34.77 -2.68
C HIS A 384 35.37 34.91 -3.49
N SER A 385 35.48 36.00 -4.23
CA SER A 385 36.73 36.34 -4.94
C SER A 385 37.80 36.96 -4.05
N ASP A 386 37.48 37.36 -2.81
CA ASP A 386 38.44 37.89 -1.83
C ASP A 386 38.92 36.80 -0.86
N THR A 387 40.23 36.72 -0.66
CA THR A 387 40.89 35.78 0.27
C THR A 387 40.50 36.02 1.73
N ASN A 388 40.09 37.23 2.10
CA ASN A 388 39.63 37.56 3.45
C ASN A 388 38.35 36.80 3.83
N SER A 389 37.57 36.37 2.85
CA SER A 389 36.37 35.62 3.06
C SER A 389 36.55 34.35 3.90
N LEU A 390 37.72 33.72 3.80
CA LEU A 390 38.10 32.53 4.58
C LEU A 390 38.21 32.78 6.09
N LEU A 391 38.65 34.00 6.47
CA LEU A 391 38.88 34.34 7.88
C LEU A 391 37.71 35.11 8.51
N ILE A 392 37.12 36.03 7.77
CA ILE A 392 36.11 36.95 8.30
C ILE A 392 34.71 36.35 8.21
N TYR A 393 34.40 35.79 7.06
CA TYR A 393 33.03 35.33 6.76
C TYR A 393 32.85 33.82 6.83
N LYS A 394 33.92 33.07 7.11
CA LYS A 394 33.89 31.60 7.08
C LYS A 394 33.31 31.05 5.76
N ARG A 395 33.70 31.64 4.64
CA ARG A 395 33.22 31.31 3.30
C ARG A 395 34.39 30.85 2.41
N PRO A 396 34.13 29.95 1.45
CA PRO A 396 35.13 29.55 0.48
C PRO A 396 35.63 30.72 -0.36
N TYR A 397 36.94 30.70 -0.71
CA TYR A 397 37.55 31.63 -1.62
C TYR A 397 37.77 30.98 -2.98
N PHE A 398 37.36 31.64 -4.06
CA PHE A 398 37.58 31.19 -5.42
C PHE A 398 38.51 32.13 -6.18
N SER A 399 39.61 31.59 -6.68
CA SER A 399 40.52 32.32 -7.56
C SER A 399 40.07 32.23 -9.00
N MET A 400 39.53 33.33 -9.55
CA MET A 400 39.08 33.39 -10.95
C MET A 400 40.23 33.22 -11.95
N GLU A 401 41.39 33.76 -11.65
CA GLU A 401 42.59 33.68 -12.50
C GLU A 401 43.13 32.26 -12.60
N LYS A 402 43.25 31.59 -11.45
CA LYS A 402 43.91 30.27 -11.35
C LYS A 402 42.94 29.12 -11.27
N LYS A 403 41.63 29.37 -11.29
CA LYS A 403 40.56 28.39 -11.24
C LYS A 403 40.73 27.34 -10.14
N TYR A 404 40.99 27.77 -8.91
CA TYR A 404 41.03 26.93 -7.74
C TYR A 404 40.10 27.46 -6.65
N ILE A 405 39.59 26.56 -5.79
CA ILE A 405 38.83 26.93 -4.60
C ILE A 405 39.63 26.62 -3.34
N GLU A 406 39.62 27.54 -2.36
CA GLU A 406 40.15 27.32 -1.02
C GLU A 406 39.04 27.38 0.00
N PHE A 407 39.10 26.52 1.00
CA PHE A 407 38.11 26.45 2.08
C PHE A 407 38.75 26.07 3.41
N ASN A 408 38.07 26.37 4.50
CA ASN A 408 38.46 25.95 5.83
C ASN A 408 37.77 24.61 6.15
N LEU A 409 38.53 23.61 6.57
CA LEU A 409 38.01 22.30 6.86
C LEU A 409 37.01 22.29 8.02
N ASN A 410 37.22 23.16 9.03
CA ASN A 410 36.29 23.26 10.15
C ASN A 410 34.91 23.75 9.68
N ASP A 411 34.87 24.74 8.79
CA ASP A 411 33.64 25.31 8.26
C ASP A 411 32.85 24.28 7.42
N PHE A 412 33.57 23.40 6.72
CA PHE A 412 32.99 22.31 5.99
C PHE A 412 32.51 21.15 6.93
N GLU A 413 33.25 20.87 7.98
CA GLU A 413 32.87 19.94 9.03
C GLU A 413 31.60 20.41 9.75
N ASP A 414 31.54 21.68 10.18
CA ASP A 414 30.35 22.31 10.76
C ASP A 414 29.14 22.18 9.83
N TYR A 415 29.33 22.40 8.52
CA TYR A 415 28.28 22.22 7.52
C TYR A 415 27.77 20.78 7.43
N LEU A 416 28.67 19.80 7.50
CA LEU A 416 28.28 18.37 7.51
C LEU A 416 27.53 18.01 8.79
N GLU A 417 27.95 18.53 9.94
CA GLU A 417 27.29 18.33 11.23
C GLU A 417 25.89 18.97 11.26
N GLU A 418 25.71 20.17 10.72
CA GLU A 418 24.37 20.81 10.53
C GLU A 418 23.42 19.88 9.77
N ARG A 419 23.95 19.11 8.83
CA ARG A 419 23.21 18.11 8.04
C ARG A 419 23.17 16.73 8.68
N ARG A 420 23.61 16.58 9.92
CA ARG A 420 23.67 15.32 10.67
C ARG A 420 24.56 14.24 10.02
N ILE A 421 25.50 14.65 9.19
CA ILE A 421 26.51 13.77 8.58
C ILE A 421 27.70 13.75 9.51
N ARG A 422 27.80 12.74 10.34
CA ARG A 422 28.91 12.56 11.27
C ARG A 422 30.00 11.76 10.62
N MET A 423 31.20 12.32 10.59
CA MET A 423 32.40 11.68 10.08
C MET A 423 33.54 11.96 11.03
N ALA A 424 34.36 10.93 11.34
CA ALA A 424 35.56 11.18 12.14
C ALA A 424 36.49 12.15 11.42
N ARG A 425 37.12 13.04 12.17
CA ARG A 425 38.03 14.06 11.60
C ARG A 425 39.11 13.49 10.70
N VAL A 426 39.62 12.29 11.03
CA VAL A 426 40.65 11.61 10.24
C VAL A 426 40.07 11.18 8.88
N ASP A 427 38.86 10.65 8.87
CA ASP A 427 38.18 10.19 7.65
C ASP A 427 37.81 11.38 6.77
N LEU A 428 37.36 12.49 7.35
CA LEU A 428 37.09 13.72 6.63
C LEU A 428 38.36 14.24 5.93
N VAL A 429 39.51 14.28 6.63
CA VAL A 429 40.79 14.68 6.04
C VAL A 429 41.16 13.76 4.88
N LEU A 430 41.02 12.45 5.05
CA LEU A 430 41.33 11.46 4.00
C LEU A 430 40.43 11.62 2.79
N LYS A 431 39.12 11.84 2.99
CA LYS A 431 38.16 12.06 1.88
C LYS A 431 38.44 13.38 1.16
N VAL A 432 38.74 14.46 1.88
CA VAL A 432 39.13 15.76 1.27
C VAL A 432 40.37 15.61 0.41
N GLN A 433 41.37 14.86 0.86
CA GLN A 433 42.60 14.62 0.09
C GLN A 433 42.41 13.71 -1.12
N LYS A 434 41.70 12.56 -0.94
CA LYS A 434 41.58 11.55 -1.97
C LYS A 434 40.50 11.91 -2.99
N VAL A 435 39.32 12.31 -2.50
CA VAL A 435 38.13 12.50 -3.33
C VAL A 435 38.13 13.89 -3.97
N LEU A 436 38.33 14.94 -3.17
CA LEU A 436 38.37 16.31 -3.69
C LEU A 436 39.75 16.69 -4.23
N LYS A 437 40.76 15.82 -4.10
CA LYS A 437 42.16 16.08 -4.49
C LYS A 437 42.71 17.38 -3.91
N ALA A 438 42.23 17.74 -2.72
CA ALA A 438 42.58 18.96 -2.06
C ALA A 438 43.94 18.87 -1.37
N ALA A 439 44.74 19.90 -1.52
CA ALA A 439 46.04 20.06 -0.85
C ALA A 439 45.91 20.97 0.37
N LYS A 440 46.53 20.55 1.50
CA LYS A 440 46.60 21.35 2.71
C LYS A 440 47.62 22.49 2.52
N ILE A 441 47.21 23.74 2.70
CA ILE A 441 48.03 24.91 2.59
C ILE A 441 48.13 25.58 3.95
N LYS A 442 49.38 25.86 4.37
CA LYS A 442 49.67 26.69 5.55
C LYS A 442 50.18 28.03 5.08
N GLY A 443 49.68 29.11 5.63
CA GLY A 443 50.11 30.47 5.26
C GLY A 443 49.49 31.53 6.14
N LYS A 444 49.71 32.78 5.77
CA LYS A 444 49.10 33.92 6.46
C LYS A 444 48.17 34.65 5.51
N ILE A 445 47.03 35.07 6.03
CA ILE A 445 46.09 36.00 5.41
C ILE A 445 46.00 37.17 6.39
N ASN A 446 46.30 38.40 5.96
CA ASN A 446 46.33 39.61 6.79
C ASN A 446 47.12 39.40 8.10
N ASN A 447 48.33 38.84 7.98
CA ASN A 447 49.23 38.52 9.09
C ASN A 447 48.71 37.46 10.09
N LYS A 448 47.54 36.92 9.92
CA LYS A 448 47.02 35.79 10.75
C LYS A 448 47.37 34.45 10.11
N SER A 449 47.97 33.57 10.86
CA SER A 449 48.27 32.22 10.42
C SER A 449 46.97 31.45 10.21
N CYS A 450 46.81 30.81 9.06
CA CYS A 450 45.66 29.99 8.75
C CYS A 450 46.06 28.69 8.03
N VAL A 451 45.24 27.67 8.24
CA VAL A 451 45.30 26.40 7.50
C VAL A 451 44.08 26.33 6.63
N ARG A 452 44.27 26.14 5.36
CA ARG A 452 43.23 26.04 4.37
C ARG A 452 43.48 24.86 3.44
N TRP A 453 42.44 24.43 2.74
CA TRP A 453 42.50 23.37 1.77
C TRP A 453 42.20 23.90 0.39
N ARG A 454 43.01 23.56 -0.60
CA ARG A 454 42.88 24.02 -1.98
C ARG A 454 42.56 22.85 -2.90
N ILE A 455 41.47 23.00 -3.67
CA ILE A 455 41.11 22.06 -4.76
C ILE A 455 41.54 22.77 -6.07
N PRO A 456 42.46 22.14 -6.84
CA PRO A 456 42.89 22.72 -8.11
C PRO A 456 41.81 22.48 -9.19
N LYS A 457 41.70 23.44 -10.13
CA LYS A 457 40.80 23.36 -11.29
C LYS A 457 39.33 23.07 -10.92
N TYR A 458 38.83 23.73 -9.89
CA TYR A 458 37.42 23.63 -9.49
C TYR A 458 36.60 24.65 -10.29
N GLU A 459 35.46 24.19 -10.87
CA GLU A 459 34.51 25.07 -11.53
C GLU A 459 33.37 25.39 -10.56
N VAL A 460 33.22 26.66 -10.23
CA VAL A 460 32.11 27.16 -9.41
C VAL A 460 31.02 27.66 -10.37
N PRO A 461 29.75 27.19 -10.22
CA PRO A 461 28.63 27.76 -10.96
C PRO A 461 28.55 29.27 -10.78
N LYS A 462 28.20 30.01 -11.83
CA LYS A 462 28.19 31.49 -11.79
C LYS A 462 27.24 32.02 -10.71
N GLU A 463 26.15 31.35 -10.48
CA GLU A 463 25.14 31.65 -9.45
C GLU A 463 25.65 31.50 -8.01
N ASP A 464 26.70 30.73 -7.80
CA ASP A 464 27.30 30.46 -6.48
C ASP A 464 28.54 31.36 -6.22
N LEU A 465 28.93 32.21 -7.19
CA LEU A 465 30.10 33.06 -7.11
C LEU A 465 29.72 34.48 -6.67
N ILE A 466 30.27 34.90 -5.54
CA ILE A 466 30.12 36.26 -5.02
C ILE A 466 31.36 37.08 -5.41
N ILE A 467 31.20 38.06 -6.33
CA ILE A 467 32.25 38.93 -6.79
C ILE A 467 32.19 40.26 -6.02
N GLU A 468 33.30 40.66 -5.37
CA GLU A 468 33.36 41.96 -4.71
C GLU A 468 33.23 43.09 -5.73
N GLY A 469 32.28 44.01 -5.48
CA GLY A 469 32.02 45.18 -6.30
C GLY A 469 30.70 45.15 -7.09
N GLU A 470 30.05 44.01 -7.23
CA GLU A 470 28.67 43.94 -7.69
C GLU A 470 27.75 43.93 -6.45
N ALA A 471 27.04 45.02 -6.19
CA ALA A 471 25.97 45.04 -5.20
C ALA A 471 24.88 44.09 -5.64
N ILE A 472 24.87 42.90 -5.07
CA ILE A 472 23.72 41.98 -5.23
C ILE A 472 22.58 42.59 -4.41
N GLU A 473 21.62 43.22 -5.09
CA GLU A 473 20.29 43.43 -4.50
C GLU A 473 19.80 42.06 -4.00
N MET A 474 19.95 41.86 -2.71
CA MET A 474 19.22 40.79 -2.05
C MET A 474 17.73 41.08 -2.24
N LYS A 475 17.06 40.38 -3.13
CA LYS A 475 15.61 40.23 -3.07
C LYS A 475 15.31 39.51 -1.76
N GLU A 476 15.07 40.29 -0.72
CA GLU A 476 14.31 39.83 0.43
C GLU A 476 13.01 39.26 -0.13
N LYS A 477 12.87 37.94 -0.05
CA LYS A 477 11.56 37.32 -0.11
C LYS A 477 10.87 37.76 1.17
N THR A 478 10.13 38.84 1.08
CA THR A 478 9.10 39.15 2.03
C THR A 478 8.09 37.98 2.01
N ASP A 479 8.10 37.23 3.09
CA ASP A 479 6.91 36.50 3.53
C ASP A 479 5.86 37.55 3.86
N ASP A 480 4.92 37.76 2.99
CA ASP A 480 3.66 38.43 3.28
C ASP A 480 2.53 37.61 2.70
N GLN A 481 1.84 36.96 3.65
CA GLN A 481 0.40 37.10 3.98
C GLN A 481 -0.59 36.86 2.83
N THR A 482 -1.31 35.85 2.86
CA THR A 482 -2.68 35.70 3.42
C THR A 482 -3.15 34.26 3.27
#